data_ef0c2d5d3d0436ccb34ca350228ee395
#
_entry.id   ef0c2d5d3d0436ccb34ca350228ee395
#
_cell.length_a   1.000
_cell.length_b   1.000
_cell.length_c   1.000
_cell.angle_alpha   90.00
_cell.angle_beta   90.00
_cell.angle_gamma   90.00
#
_symmetry.space_group_name_H-M   'P 1'
#
loop_
_entity.id
_entity.type
_entity.pdbx_description
1 polymer ?
#
loop_
_entity_poly.entity_id
_entity_poly.type
_entity_poly.pdbx_seq_one_letter_code
_entity_poly.pdbx_strand_id
1 'polypeptide(L)'
;MKVKLLVLLCTFTATYADTICIGYHANNSTDTVDTVLEKNVTVTHSVNLLENSHNGKLCLLKGIAPLQLGNCSVAGWILGNPECELLISKESWSYIVEKPNPENGTCYPGHFADYEELREQLSSVSSFERFEIFPKESSWPNHTVTGVSASCSHNGESSFYRNLLWLTGKNGLYPNLSKSYANNKEKEVLVLWGVHHPPNIGDQKALYHTENAYVSVVSSHYSRKFTPEITKRPKVRDQEGRINYYWTLLEPGDTIIFEANGNLIAPRYAFALSRGFGSGIINSNAPMDKCDAKCQTPQGAINSSLPFQNVHPVTIGECPKYVRSAKLRMVTGLRNIPSIQSRGLFGAIAGFIEGGWTGMVDGWYGYHHQNEQGSGYAADQKSTQNAINGITNKVNSVIEKMNTQFTAVGKEFNKLERRMENLNKKVDDGFIDIWTYNAELLVLLENERTLDFHDSNVKNLYEKVKSQLKNNAKEIGNGCFEFYHKCNDECMESVKNGTYDYPKYSEESKLNREKIDGVK
;
A
#
# COMPACT_ATOMS: atom_id res chain seq x y z
N MET A 1 -69.86 -56.58 40.42
CA MET A 1 -68.80 -57.02 39.48
C MET A 1 -67.94 -55.88 39.12
N LYS A 2 -66.74 -55.79 39.72
CA LYS A 2 -65.75 -54.74 39.36
C LYS A 2 -64.73 -55.37 38.40
N VAL A 3 -64.73 -54.94 37.17
CA VAL A 3 -63.74 -55.32 36.16
C VAL A 3 -62.51 -54.46 36.41
N LYS A 4 -61.43 -55.08 36.83
CA LYS A 4 -60.10 -54.43 36.89
C LYS A 4 -59.53 -54.43 35.48
N LEU A 5 -59.41 -53.25 34.92
CA LEU A 5 -58.68 -53.01 33.68
C LEU A 5 -57.19 -52.99 34.01
N LEU A 6 -56.46 -54.05 33.60
CA LEU A 6 -55.01 -54.10 33.70
C LEU A 6 -54.44 -53.32 32.53
N VAL A 7 -53.99 -52.11 32.80
CA VAL A 7 -53.21 -51.32 31.81
C VAL A 7 -51.78 -51.85 31.83
N LEU A 8 -51.42 -52.60 30.80
CA LEU A 8 -50.01 -53.00 30.56
C LEU A 8 -49.29 -51.76 30.00
N LEU A 9 -48.56 -51.08 30.87
CA LEU A 9 -47.62 -50.09 30.43
C LEU A 9 -46.44 -50.82 29.77
N CYS A 10 -46.46 -50.95 28.48
CA CYS A 10 -45.28 -51.26 27.69
C CYS A 10 -44.39 -50.03 27.73
N THR A 11 -43.46 -49.99 28.66
CA THR A 11 -42.33 -49.08 28.60
C THR A 11 -41.45 -49.52 27.43
N PHE A 12 -41.64 -48.92 26.28
CA PHE A 12 -40.68 -48.97 25.21
C PHE A 12 -39.45 -48.17 25.72
N THR A 13 -38.51 -48.85 26.33
CA THR A 13 -37.15 -48.33 26.46
C THR A 13 -36.56 -48.40 25.08
N ALA A 14 -36.60 -47.28 24.36
CA ALA A 14 -35.86 -47.11 23.13
C ALA A 14 -34.37 -47.22 23.49
N THR A 15 -33.81 -48.41 23.28
CA THR A 15 -32.35 -48.58 23.35
C THR A 15 -31.77 -47.92 22.12
N TYR A 16 -31.25 -46.71 22.30
CA TYR A 16 -30.48 -46.06 21.24
C TYR A 16 -29.27 -46.92 20.94
N ALA A 17 -29.07 -47.29 19.70
CA ALA A 17 -27.86 -47.95 19.25
C ALA A 17 -26.69 -47.00 19.39
N ASP A 18 -25.50 -47.55 19.70
CA ASP A 18 -24.27 -46.76 19.73
C ASP A 18 -23.96 -46.22 18.32
N THR A 19 -23.64 -44.95 18.24
CA THR A 19 -23.39 -44.27 16.96
C THR A 19 -22.11 -43.47 17.01
N ILE A 20 -21.48 -43.33 15.84
CA ILE A 20 -20.42 -42.37 15.60
C ILE A 20 -20.72 -41.60 14.31
N CYS A 21 -20.64 -40.29 14.37
CA CYS A 21 -20.85 -39.42 13.25
C CYS A 21 -19.59 -38.65 12.93
N ILE A 22 -19.37 -38.37 11.66
CA ILE A 22 -18.28 -37.52 11.15
C ILE A 22 -18.87 -36.20 10.76
N GLY A 23 -18.21 -35.11 11.11
CA GLY A 23 -18.69 -33.78 10.82
C GLY A 23 -17.59 -32.72 10.82
N TYR A 24 -18.01 -31.51 10.64
CA TYR A 24 -17.14 -30.34 10.55
C TYR A 24 -17.68 -29.20 11.40
N HIS A 25 -16.78 -28.27 11.72
CA HIS A 25 -17.07 -27.11 12.55
C HIS A 25 -18.03 -26.13 11.85
N ALA A 26 -18.91 -25.53 12.64
CA ALA A 26 -19.68 -24.35 12.27
C ALA A 26 -19.68 -23.36 13.43
N ASN A 27 -19.89 -22.09 13.15
CA ASN A 27 -19.93 -21.04 14.18
C ASN A 27 -20.93 -19.95 13.78
N ASN A 28 -20.88 -18.79 14.48
CA ASN A 28 -21.76 -17.65 14.22
C ASN A 28 -21.14 -16.60 13.29
N SER A 29 -20.04 -16.93 12.60
CA SER A 29 -19.38 -16.00 11.68
C SER A 29 -20.30 -15.62 10.52
N THR A 30 -20.25 -14.34 10.16
CA THR A 30 -20.93 -13.77 9.00
C THR A 30 -19.99 -13.38 7.88
N ASP A 31 -18.70 -13.77 7.99
CA ASP A 31 -17.71 -13.50 6.96
C ASP A 31 -18.13 -14.16 5.64
N THR A 32 -18.06 -13.41 4.56
CA THR A 32 -18.39 -13.92 3.23
C THR A 32 -17.19 -13.81 2.31
N VAL A 33 -17.07 -14.79 1.42
CA VAL A 33 -16.05 -14.83 0.37
C VAL A 33 -16.69 -15.17 -0.96
N ASP A 34 -16.02 -14.82 -2.04
CA ASP A 34 -16.41 -15.21 -3.38
C ASP A 34 -15.49 -16.33 -3.87
N THR A 35 -16.05 -17.24 -4.64
CA THR A 35 -15.30 -18.26 -5.38
C THR A 35 -15.58 -18.10 -6.87
N VAL A 36 -14.96 -18.93 -7.70
CA VAL A 36 -15.21 -18.92 -9.14
C VAL A 36 -16.68 -19.24 -9.44
N LEU A 37 -17.23 -20.22 -8.76
CA LEU A 37 -18.58 -20.73 -9.03
C LEU A 37 -19.67 -20.08 -8.19
N GLU A 38 -19.33 -19.49 -7.06
CA GLU A 38 -20.30 -18.95 -6.09
C GLU A 38 -19.89 -17.58 -5.57
N LYS A 39 -20.87 -16.75 -5.25
CA LYS A 39 -20.66 -15.43 -4.63
C LYS A 39 -21.29 -15.37 -3.25
N ASN A 40 -20.68 -14.57 -2.36
CA ASN A 40 -21.17 -14.34 -1.00
C ASN A 40 -21.37 -15.64 -0.21
N VAL A 41 -20.38 -16.52 -0.26
CA VAL A 41 -20.36 -17.75 0.53
C VAL A 41 -19.99 -17.42 1.96
N THR A 42 -20.85 -17.74 2.92
CA THR A 42 -20.55 -17.55 4.34
C THR A 42 -19.57 -18.63 4.80
N VAL A 43 -18.52 -18.22 5.48
CA VAL A 43 -17.43 -19.10 5.94
C VAL A 43 -17.16 -18.90 7.42
N THR A 44 -16.58 -19.92 8.05
CA THR A 44 -16.27 -19.87 9.49
C THR A 44 -15.10 -18.95 9.81
N HIS A 45 -14.08 -18.93 8.95
CA HIS A 45 -12.87 -18.14 9.13
C HIS A 45 -12.38 -17.64 7.78
N SER A 46 -11.86 -16.43 7.77
CA SER A 46 -11.26 -15.84 6.59
C SER A 46 -10.20 -14.83 7.00
N VAL A 47 -9.33 -14.46 6.06
CA VAL A 47 -8.36 -13.39 6.22
C VAL A 47 -8.63 -12.30 5.20
N ASN A 48 -8.53 -11.06 5.63
CA ASN A 48 -8.60 -9.93 4.74
C ASN A 48 -7.21 -9.64 4.17
N LEU A 49 -7.11 -9.47 2.86
CA LEU A 49 -5.85 -9.15 2.18
C LEU A 49 -5.77 -7.68 1.77
N LEU A 50 -6.85 -6.93 1.90
CA LEU A 50 -6.95 -5.56 1.41
C LEU A 50 -7.06 -4.58 2.56
N GLU A 51 -6.11 -3.63 2.62
CA GLU A 51 -6.18 -2.51 3.55
C GLU A 51 -6.93 -1.35 2.89
N ASN A 52 -7.98 -0.88 3.53
CA ASN A 52 -8.82 0.21 3.04
C ASN A 52 -8.84 1.42 3.97
N SER A 53 -8.07 1.41 5.04
CA SER A 53 -8.03 2.48 6.03
C SER A 53 -6.67 3.15 6.10
N HIS A 54 -6.68 4.40 6.52
CA HIS A 54 -5.50 5.21 6.79
C HIS A 54 -5.79 6.10 8.00
N ASN A 55 -4.74 6.70 8.57
CA ASN A 55 -4.90 7.53 9.77
C ASN A 55 -5.26 9.01 9.47
N GLY A 56 -5.28 9.42 8.21
CA GLY A 56 -5.58 10.80 7.81
C GLY A 56 -4.47 11.80 8.14
N LYS A 57 -3.27 11.35 8.46
CA LYS A 57 -2.16 12.18 8.94
C LYS A 57 -0.88 11.93 8.17
N LEU A 58 -0.01 12.93 8.12
CA LEU A 58 1.36 12.79 7.63
C LEU A 58 2.25 12.37 8.79
N CYS A 59 2.96 11.26 8.63
CA CYS A 59 3.79 10.68 9.68
C CYS A 59 5.27 10.76 9.33
N LEU A 60 6.11 10.51 10.33
CA LEU A 60 7.54 10.27 10.15
C LEU A 60 7.73 8.94 9.42
N LEU A 61 8.70 8.86 8.52
CA LEU A 61 9.13 7.59 7.92
C LEU A 61 10.50 7.22 8.47
N LYS A 62 10.61 6.04 9.08
CA LYS A 62 11.85 5.58 9.74
C LYS A 62 12.40 6.58 10.76
N GLY A 63 11.49 7.26 11.46
CA GLY A 63 11.86 8.27 12.45
C GLY A 63 12.30 9.62 11.88
N ILE A 64 12.25 9.81 10.56
CA ILE A 64 12.67 11.04 9.88
C ILE A 64 11.42 11.83 9.45
N ALA A 65 11.40 13.12 9.80
CA ALA A 65 10.29 14.01 9.46
C ALA A 65 10.29 14.35 7.96
N PRO A 66 9.11 14.56 7.37
CA PRO A 66 9.01 15.08 6.02
C PRO A 66 9.37 16.56 5.96
N LEU A 67 9.75 17.03 4.77
CA LEU A 67 9.87 18.46 4.49
C LEU A 67 8.50 18.98 4.08
N GLN A 68 7.88 19.78 4.93
CA GLN A 68 6.61 20.44 4.62
C GLN A 68 6.90 21.81 4.00
N LEU A 69 6.53 21.98 2.72
CA LEU A 69 6.74 23.24 2.02
C LEU A 69 5.76 24.33 2.47
N GLY A 70 4.71 23.99 3.19
CA GLY A 70 3.70 24.95 3.63
C GLY A 70 3.02 25.61 2.45
N ASN A 71 3.00 26.94 2.41
CA ASN A 71 2.43 27.68 1.28
C ASN A 71 3.38 27.85 0.09
N CYS A 72 4.57 27.26 0.16
CA CYS A 72 5.60 27.34 -0.87
C CYS A 72 5.50 26.20 -1.87
N SER A 73 5.76 26.51 -3.14
CA SER A 73 5.99 25.49 -4.16
C SER A 73 7.44 25.02 -4.12
N VAL A 74 7.77 23.99 -4.87
CA VAL A 74 9.14 23.54 -5.08
C VAL A 74 9.99 24.68 -5.65
N ALA A 75 9.45 25.47 -6.57
CA ALA A 75 10.15 26.64 -7.12
C ALA A 75 10.46 27.67 -6.04
N GLY A 76 9.48 28.01 -5.21
CA GLY A 76 9.70 28.95 -4.10
C GLY A 76 10.71 28.47 -3.09
N TRP A 77 10.72 27.19 -2.79
CA TRP A 77 11.68 26.58 -1.90
C TRP A 77 13.11 26.61 -2.47
N ILE A 78 13.27 26.19 -3.71
CA ILE A 78 14.60 26.03 -4.33
C ILE A 78 15.21 27.41 -4.72
N LEU A 79 14.38 28.37 -5.14
CA LEU A 79 14.85 29.72 -5.44
C LEU A 79 15.06 30.57 -4.18
N GLY A 80 14.48 30.16 -3.06
CA GLY A 80 14.57 30.94 -1.82
C GLY A 80 13.63 32.14 -1.82
N ASN A 81 12.37 31.95 -2.23
CA ASN A 81 11.34 32.98 -2.10
C ASN A 81 11.36 33.52 -0.67
N PRO A 82 11.35 34.87 -0.47
CA PRO A 82 11.41 35.45 0.87
C PRO A 82 10.32 34.94 1.83
N GLU A 83 9.14 34.61 1.31
CA GLU A 83 8.05 34.03 2.11
C GLU A 83 8.29 32.57 2.51
N CYS A 84 9.33 31.95 1.95
CA CYS A 84 9.71 30.56 2.24
C CYS A 84 10.95 30.45 3.14
N GLU A 85 11.26 31.49 3.90
CA GLU A 85 12.49 31.61 4.66
C GLU A 85 12.69 30.50 5.71
N LEU A 86 11.60 29.99 6.27
CA LEU A 86 11.65 28.91 7.27
C LEU A 86 12.17 27.58 6.71
N LEU A 87 12.16 27.41 5.38
CA LEU A 87 12.63 26.18 4.73
C LEU A 87 14.16 26.13 4.56
N ILE A 88 14.85 27.25 4.72
CA ILE A 88 16.30 27.37 4.49
C ILE A 88 17.10 26.51 5.46
N SER A 89 16.62 26.38 6.71
CA SER A 89 17.31 25.61 7.75
C SER A 89 17.13 24.10 7.65
N LYS A 90 16.24 23.63 6.78
CA LYS A 90 15.94 22.20 6.66
C LYS A 90 16.77 21.59 5.53
N GLU A 91 17.67 20.67 5.88
CA GLU A 91 18.62 20.08 4.94
C GLU A 91 18.38 18.59 4.67
N SER A 92 17.53 17.94 5.46
CA SER A 92 17.21 16.52 5.28
C SER A 92 15.73 16.25 5.55
N TRP A 93 15.20 15.23 4.90
CA TRP A 93 13.80 14.84 5.00
C TRP A 93 13.60 13.40 4.53
N SER A 94 12.50 12.78 4.95
CA SER A 94 12.10 11.47 4.46
C SER A 94 11.33 11.55 3.14
N TYR A 95 10.51 12.58 2.99
CA TYR A 95 9.77 12.90 1.77
C TYR A 95 9.39 14.38 1.79
N ILE A 96 8.91 14.90 0.66
CA ILE A 96 8.55 16.31 0.52
C ILE A 96 7.02 16.40 0.37
N VAL A 97 6.42 17.32 1.10
CA VAL A 97 4.98 17.58 1.04
C VAL A 97 4.73 18.97 0.49
N GLU A 98 4.04 19.05 -0.63
CA GLU A 98 3.58 20.29 -1.26
C GLU A 98 2.05 20.34 -1.22
N LYS A 99 1.48 21.50 -0.92
CA LYS A 99 0.03 21.69 -1.00
C LYS A 99 -0.41 21.72 -2.47
N PRO A 100 -1.67 21.31 -2.79
CA PRO A 100 -2.13 21.26 -4.18
C PRO A 100 -2.05 22.59 -4.94
N ASN A 101 -2.26 23.73 -4.26
CA ASN A 101 -2.19 25.07 -4.85
C ASN A 101 -1.31 25.97 -4.01
N PRO A 102 0.02 25.83 -4.09
CA PRO A 102 0.93 26.66 -3.31
C PRO A 102 0.91 28.12 -3.80
N GLU A 103 0.89 29.07 -2.86
CA GLU A 103 0.80 30.49 -3.13
C GLU A 103 2.16 31.13 -3.45
N ASN A 104 3.23 30.63 -2.85
CA ASN A 104 4.56 31.23 -2.89
C ASN A 104 5.51 30.41 -3.77
N GLY A 105 5.61 30.81 -5.00
CA GLY A 105 6.51 30.21 -5.99
C GLY A 105 7.49 31.23 -6.53
N THR A 106 7.45 31.44 -7.85
CA THR A 106 8.20 32.50 -8.50
C THR A 106 7.54 33.85 -8.22
N CYS A 107 8.12 34.63 -7.31
CA CYS A 107 7.57 35.93 -6.95
C CYS A 107 7.80 36.99 -8.03
N TYR A 108 8.89 36.92 -8.79
CA TYR A 108 9.05 37.69 -10.00
C TYR A 108 8.55 36.82 -11.17
N PRO A 109 7.57 37.29 -11.96
CA PRO A 109 6.97 36.44 -12.96
C PRO A 109 7.94 36.03 -14.04
N GLY A 110 7.77 34.85 -14.59
CA GLY A 110 8.59 34.29 -15.65
C GLY A 110 8.44 32.80 -15.78
N HIS A 111 9.09 32.27 -16.82
CA HIS A 111 9.06 30.83 -17.08
C HIS A 111 10.19 30.11 -16.35
N PHE A 112 9.86 29.02 -15.68
CA PHE A 112 10.85 28.14 -15.05
C PHE A 112 11.13 26.98 -16.02
N ALA A 113 12.30 26.99 -16.65
CA ALA A 113 12.66 26.00 -17.65
C ALA A 113 12.84 24.61 -17.02
N ASP A 114 12.27 23.60 -17.68
CA ASP A 114 12.37 22.20 -17.27
C ASP A 114 11.99 21.99 -15.79
N TYR A 115 10.98 22.70 -15.34
CA TYR A 115 10.55 22.68 -13.94
C TYR A 115 10.10 21.28 -13.50
N GLU A 116 9.36 20.59 -14.34
CA GLU A 116 8.86 19.25 -14.07
C GLU A 116 10.02 18.25 -13.95
N GLU A 117 11.06 18.42 -14.79
CA GLU A 117 12.28 17.60 -14.70
C GLU A 117 13.05 17.87 -13.40
N LEU A 118 13.12 19.12 -12.96
CA LEU A 118 13.73 19.47 -11.67
C LEU A 118 12.98 18.82 -10.51
N ARG A 119 11.65 18.85 -10.56
CA ARG A 119 10.82 18.17 -9.56
C ARG A 119 11.14 16.67 -9.52
N GLU A 120 11.26 16.04 -10.68
CA GLU A 120 11.62 14.61 -10.78
C GLU A 120 13.01 14.34 -10.19
N GLN A 121 13.99 15.18 -10.47
CA GLN A 121 15.32 15.07 -9.89
C GLN A 121 15.30 15.21 -8.37
N LEU A 122 14.57 16.19 -7.84
CA LEU A 122 14.45 16.42 -6.40
C LEU A 122 13.65 15.33 -5.68
N SER A 123 12.77 14.64 -6.38
CA SER A 123 12.00 13.54 -5.78
C SER A 123 12.87 12.38 -5.30
N SER A 124 14.05 12.21 -5.87
CA SER A 124 15.02 11.19 -5.46
C SER A 124 16.08 11.71 -4.48
N VAL A 125 15.99 12.95 -4.05
CA VAL A 125 16.95 13.58 -3.10
C VAL A 125 16.38 13.48 -1.68
N SER A 126 17.18 13.01 -0.74
CA SER A 126 16.82 12.89 0.68
C SER A 126 17.46 13.96 1.57
N SER A 127 18.52 14.59 1.09
CA SER A 127 19.19 15.69 1.78
C SER A 127 20.01 16.51 0.81
N PHE A 128 20.32 17.74 1.19
CA PHE A 128 21.26 18.57 0.46
C PHE A 128 22.04 19.47 1.40
N GLU A 129 23.21 19.92 0.94
CA GLU A 129 24.00 20.98 1.57
C GLU A 129 23.80 22.25 0.76
N ARG A 130 23.22 23.28 1.37
CA ARG A 130 23.13 24.62 0.78
C ARG A 130 24.43 25.38 1.08
N PHE A 131 25.13 25.83 0.05
CA PHE A 131 26.38 26.54 0.21
C PHE A 131 26.44 27.77 -0.72
N GLU A 132 27.20 28.78 -0.31
CA GLU A 132 27.42 29.94 -1.17
C GLU A 132 28.39 29.61 -2.31
N ILE A 133 27.86 29.50 -3.51
CA ILE A 133 28.68 29.25 -4.70
C ILE A 133 29.42 30.53 -5.12
N PHE A 134 28.75 31.68 -5.07
CA PHE A 134 29.34 32.99 -5.31
C PHE A 134 28.92 33.94 -4.19
N PRO A 135 29.78 34.16 -3.17
CA PRO A 135 29.45 35.05 -2.06
C PRO A 135 29.12 36.45 -2.55
N LYS A 136 28.05 37.04 -2.00
CA LYS A 136 27.54 38.36 -2.38
C LYS A 136 28.57 39.47 -2.17
N GLU A 137 29.28 39.43 -1.07
CA GLU A 137 30.19 40.49 -0.62
C GLU A 137 31.50 40.55 -1.42
N SER A 138 31.95 39.43 -1.97
CA SER A 138 33.30 39.32 -2.56
C SER A 138 33.32 38.95 -4.04
N SER A 139 32.22 38.42 -4.60
CA SER A 139 32.24 37.92 -5.97
C SER A 139 32.03 38.99 -7.03
N TRP A 140 31.35 40.07 -6.67
CA TRP A 140 30.88 41.07 -7.62
C TRP A 140 31.31 42.50 -7.25
N PRO A 141 32.62 42.79 -7.22
CA PRO A 141 33.11 44.11 -6.78
C PRO A 141 32.75 45.26 -7.73
N ASN A 142 32.52 44.97 -8.99
CA ASN A 142 32.26 45.96 -10.03
C ASN A 142 30.79 46.03 -10.45
N HIS A 143 29.90 45.37 -9.74
CA HIS A 143 28.45 45.33 -10.03
C HIS A 143 27.64 45.64 -8.78
N THR A 144 26.48 46.21 -8.97
CA THR A 144 25.53 46.42 -7.86
C THR A 144 24.77 45.11 -7.60
N VAL A 145 24.78 44.70 -6.32
CA VAL A 145 24.22 43.42 -5.86
C VAL A 145 22.96 43.57 -4.99
N THR A 146 22.41 44.78 -4.92
CA THR A 146 21.28 45.14 -4.06
C THR A 146 19.93 45.15 -4.79
N GLY A 147 19.86 44.54 -5.95
CA GLY A 147 18.62 44.46 -6.74
C GLY A 147 17.49 43.79 -5.97
N VAL A 148 16.34 44.46 -5.90
CA VAL A 148 15.14 43.98 -5.24
C VAL A 148 13.91 44.32 -6.08
N SER A 149 12.79 43.68 -5.80
CA SER A 149 11.52 43.93 -6.45
C SER A 149 10.37 43.97 -5.43
N ALA A 150 9.42 44.86 -5.69
CA ALA A 150 8.19 44.91 -4.90
C ALA A 150 7.34 43.66 -5.06
N SER A 151 7.43 42.93 -6.17
CA SER A 151 6.72 41.67 -6.35
C SER A 151 7.22 40.56 -5.47
N CYS A 152 8.45 40.66 -4.98
CA CYS A 152 9.05 39.73 -3.99
C CYS A 152 9.09 40.34 -2.58
N SER A 153 8.16 41.21 -2.25
CA SER A 153 8.12 41.88 -0.96
C SER A 153 8.01 40.87 0.20
N HIS A 154 8.70 41.19 1.30
CA HIS A 154 8.65 40.44 2.55
C HIS A 154 8.48 41.44 3.70
N ASN A 155 7.47 41.25 4.53
CA ASN A 155 7.12 42.16 5.64
C ASN A 155 6.92 43.62 5.19
N GLY A 156 6.34 43.82 3.99
CA GLY A 156 6.07 45.15 3.45
C GLY A 156 7.26 45.82 2.77
N GLU A 157 8.44 45.22 2.76
CA GLU A 157 9.64 45.75 2.13
C GLU A 157 9.94 44.97 0.84
N SER A 158 10.43 45.64 -0.18
CA SER A 158 10.90 45.00 -1.42
C SER A 158 12.09 44.09 -1.10
N SER A 159 12.09 42.91 -1.69
CA SER A 159 13.10 41.90 -1.48
C SER A 159 13.38 41.12 -2.77
N PHE A 160 14.21 40.09 -2.68
CA PHE A 160 14.49 39.19 -3.78
C PHE A 160 14.74 37.79 -3.27
N TYR A 161 14.90 36.83 -4.17
CA TYR A 161 15.19 35.44 -3.80
C TYR A 161 16.46 35.33 -2.97
N ARG A 162 16.44 34.51 -1.94
CA ARG A 162 17.59 34.31 -1.04
C ARG A 162 18.76 33.58 -1.72
N ASN A 163 18.49 32.79 -2.74
CA ASN A 163 19.48 31.97 -3.42
C ASN A 163 20.03 32.59 -4.71
N LEU A 164 19.47 33.70 -5.14
CA LEU A 164 19.86 34.42 -6.37
C LEU A 164 20.26 35.86 -6.04
N LEU A 165 21.05 36.46 -6.92
CA LEU A 165 21.40 37.87 -6.89
C LEU A 165 21.02 38.55 -8.19
N TRP A 166 20.39 39.72 -8.09
CA TRP A 166 20.13 40.57 -9.25
C TRP A 166 21.29 41.53 -9.44
N LEU A 167 22.14 41.25 -10.42
CA LEU A 167 23.29 42.10 -10.75
C LEU A 167 22.85 43.23 -11.68
N THR A 168 23.17 44.44 -11.34
CA THR A 168 22.94 45.64 -12.14
C THR A 168 24.25 46.47 -12.26
N GLY A 169 24.24 47.49 -13.09
CA GLY A 169 25.39 48.36 -13.29
C GLY A 169 25.81 49.11 -12.02
N LYS A 170 27.09 49.45 -11.93
CA LYS A 170 27.68 50.22 -10.85
C LYS A 170 28.44 51.38 -11.46
N ASN A 171 28.19 52.60 -10.95
CA ASN A 171 28.82 53.83 -11.47
C ASN A 171 28.60 54.05 -12.98
N GLY A 172 27.44 53.72 -13.48
CA GLY A 172 27.09 53.88 -14.91
C GLY A 172 27.69 52.84 -15.85
N LEU A 173 28.32 51.79 -15.32
CA LEU A 173 28.97 50.74 -16.08
C LEU A 173 28.48 49.36 -15.65
N TYR A 174 28.40 48.47 -16.62
CA TYR A 174 28.21 47.03 -16.36
C TYR A 174 29.37 46.31 -17.05
N PRO A 175 30.49 46.09 -16.37
CA PRO A 175 31.61 45.38 -16.96
C PRO A 175 31.26 43.95 -17.29
N ASN A 176 31.85 43.42 -18.36
CA ASN A 176 31.70 42.02 -18.68
C ASN A 176 32.12 41.16 -17.49
N LEU A 177 31.27 40.24 -17.09
CA LEU A 177 31.59 39.33 -16.00
C LEU A 177 31.92 37.94 -16.52
N SER A 178 32.80 37.25 -15.79
CA SER A 178 33.12 35.85 -15.99
C SER A 178 33.38 35.27 -14.62
N LYS A 179 32.53 34.31 -14.25
CA LYS A 179 32.68 33.56 -12.96
C LYS A 179 32.60 32.09 -13.24
N SER A 180 33.46 31.35 -12.57
CA SER A 180 33.48 29.90 -12.68
C SER A 180 33.45 29.25 -11.30
N TYR A 181 32.92 28.05 -11.26
CA TYR A 181 32.90 27.21 -10.07
C TYR A 181 33.27 25.78 -10.46
N ALA A 182 34.27 25.23 -9.82
CA ALA A 182 34.68 23.84 -9.96
C ALA A 182 34.03 23.02 -8.84
N ASN A 183 33.27 22.00 -9.20
CA ASN A 183 32.58 21.17 -8.21
C ASN A 183 33.55 20.23 -7.49
N ASN A 184 33.91 20.60 -6.26
CA ASN A 184 34.77 19.83 -5.35
C ASN A 184 33.99 19.14 -4.23
N LYS A 185 32.67 19.05 -4.34
CA LYS A 185 31.81 18.53 -3.26
C LYS A 185 31.64 17.00 -3.26
N GLU A 186 32.18 16.30 -4.22
CA GLU A 186 32.01 14.86 -4.38
C GLU A 186 30.55 14.41 -4.59
N LYS A 187 29.66 15.36 -4.83
CA LYS A 187 28.22 15.17 -5.07
C LYS A 187 27.80 15.99 -6.26
N GLU A 188 26.66 15.66 -6.86
CA GLU A 188 26.04 16.52 -7.87
C GLU A 188 25.66 17.84 -7.20
N VAL A 189 25.92 18.94 -7.88
CA VAL A 189 25.56 20.28 -7.42
C VAL A 189 24.49 20.85 -8.32
N LEU A 190 23.36 21.22 -7.72
CA LEU A 190 22.28 21.92 -8.41
C LEU A 190 22.59 23.40 -8.43
N VAL A 191 22.73 23.98 -9.62
CA VAL A 191 22.98 25.39 -9.84
C VAL A 191 21.77 26.01 -10.55
N LEU A 192 21.27 27.10 -9.99
CA LEU A 192 20.14 27.86 -10.57
C LEU A 192 20.57 29.27 -10.89
N TRP A 193 20.05 29.80 -11.97
CA TRP A 193 20.26 31.20 -12.37
C TRP A 193 19.02 31.71 -13.11
N GLY A 194 19.02 32.97 -13.44
CA GLY A 194 17.96 33.58 -14.22
C GLY A 194 18.47 34.49 -15.28
N VAL A 195 17.62 34.84 -16.23
CA VAL A 195 17.85 35.87 -17.25
C VAL A 195 16.69 36.82 -17.18
N HIS A 196 16.99 38.10 -16.97
CA HIS A 196 15.98 39.16 -16.89
C HIS A 196 15.62 39.66 -18.29
N HIS A 197 14.33 39.78 -18.55
CA HIS A 197 13.76 40.30 -19.78
C HIS A 197 12.98 41.58 -19.46
N PRO A 198 13.59 42.77 -19.60
CA PRO A 198 12.93 44.04 -19.31
C PRO A 198 11.77 44.33 -20.29
N PRO A 199 10.78 45.14 -19.89
CA PRO A 199 9.65 45.44 -20.75
C PRO A 199 9.99 46.45 -21.86
N ASN A 200 11.04 47.26 -21.70
CA ASN A 200 11.43 48.30 -22.66
C ASN A 200 12.93 48.53 -22.67
N ILE A 201 13.41 49.23 -23.71
CA ILE A 201 14.83 49.54 -23.90
C ILE A 201 15.34 50.51 -22.82
N GLY A 202 14.49 51.38 -22.33
CA GLY A 202 14.84 52.31 -21.24
C GLY A 202 15.25 51.61 -19.98
N ASP A 203 14.50 50.61 -19.56
CA ASP A 203 14.83 49.78 -18.39
C ASP A 203 16.08 48.94 -18.65
N GLN A 204 16.25 48.41 -19.85
CA GLN A 204 17.44 47.66 -20.24
C GLN A 204 18.70 48.52 -20.09
N LYS A 205 18.68 49.73 -20.59
CA LYS A 205 19.82 50.67 -20.50
C LYS A 205 20.04 51.16 -19.07
N ALA A 206 18.96 51.44 -18.36
CA ALA A 206 19.05 51.90 -16.98
C ALA A 206 19.69 50.88 -16.05
N LEU A 207 19.40 49.61 -16.24
CA LEU A 207 19.90 48.52 -15.39
C LEU A 207 21.29 48.01 -15.85
N TYR A 208 21.50 47.82 -17.14
CA TYR A 208 22.64 47.08 -17.67
C TYR A 208 23.55 47.88 -18.61
N HIS A 209 23.17 49.10 -18.94
CA HIS A 209 23.96 50.04 -19.76
C HIS A 209 24.34 49.51 -21.16
N THR A 210 23.60 48.54 -21.67
CA THR A 210 23.77 47.99 -23.02
C THR A 210 22.45 47.53 -23.61
N GLU A 211 22.30 47.67 -24.93
CA GLU A 211 21.15 47.14 -25.66
C GLU A 211 21.39 45.70 -26.13
N ASN A 212 22.66 45.31 -26.32
CA ASN A 212 23.06 44.02 -26.88
C ASN A 212 23.63 43.08 -25.79
N ALA A 213 22.79 42.78 -24.81
CA ALA A 213 23.19 41.93 -23.71
C ALA A 213 23.10 40.45 -24.07
N TYR A 214 23.91 39.66 -23.41
CA TYR A 214 23.86 38.19 -23.47
C TYR A 214 24.25 37.60 -22.12
N VAL A 215 23.82 36.36 -21.92
CA VAL A 215 24.28 35.51 -20.81
C VAL A 215 24.70 34.17 -21.42
N SER A 216 25.89 33.73 -21.09
CA SER A 216 26.41 32.42 -21.51
C SER A 216 26.72 31.55 -20.29
N VAL A 217 26.21 30.34 -20.29
CA VAL A 217 26.46 29.36 -19.23
C VAL A 217 26.96 28.08 -19.87
N VAL A 218 28.13 27.62 -19.46
CA VAL A 218 28.82 26.48 -20.05
C VAL A 218 29.35 25.58 -18.98
N SER A 219 29.12 24.29 -19.13
CA SER A 219 29.79 23.20 -18.41
C SER A 219 30.08 22.08 -19.39
N SER A 220 30.63 20.94 -18.94
CA SER A 220 30.93 19.81 -19.82
C SER A 220 29.71 19.23 -20.54
N HIS A 221 28.54 19.29 -19.90
CA HIS A 221 27.29 18.71 -20.39
C HIS A 221 26.20 19.75 -20.66
N TYR A 222 26.50 21.02 -20.47
CA TYR A 222 25.55 22.11 -20.66
C TYR A 222 26.24 23.27 -21.36
N SER A 223 25.63 23.79 -22.40
CA SER A 223 26.10 24.99 -23.09
C SER A 223 24.90 25.73 -23.66
N ARG A 224 24.70 26.95 -23.18
CA ARG A 224 23.60 27.78 -23.70
C ARG A 224 23.95 29.25 -23.61
N LYS A 225 23.59 29.97 -24.67
CA LYS A 225 23.67 31.42 -24.71
C LYS A 225 22.25 31.99 -24.70
N PHE A 226 22.00 32.95 -23.83
CA PHE A 226 20.71 33.58 -23.64
C PHE A 226 20.81 35.05 -24.11
N THR A 227 19.80 35.50 -24.82
CA THR A 227 19.66 36.90 -25.20
C THR A 227 18.33 37.43 -24.67
N PRO A 228 18.30 38.59 -24.01
CA PRO A 228 17.06 39.14 -23.49
C PRO A 228 16.10 39.52 -24.62
N GLU A 229 14.85 39.20 -24.44
CA GLU A 229 13.76 39.61 -25.30
C GLU A 229 13.07 40.82 -24.68
N ILE A 230 13.28 41.99 -25.26
CA ILE A 230 12.77 43.24 -24.73
C ILE A 230 11.44 43.56 -25.40
N THR A 231 10.36 43.28 -24.67
CA THR A 231 9.00 43.54 -25.15
C THR A 231 8.06 43.78 -23.97
N LYS A 232 7.08 44.66 -24.19
CA LYS A 232 6.06 44.89 -23.15
C LYS A 232 5.14 43.69 -23.04
N ARG A 233 4.95 43.18 -21.82
CA ARG A 233 4.13 42.03 -21.51
C ARG A 233 2.96 42.44 -20.61
N PRO A 234 1.87 41.66 -20.59
CA PRO A 234 0.80 41.89 -19.61
C PRO A 234 1.34 41.88 -18.17
N LYS A 235 0.85 42.75 -17.32
CA LYS A 235 1.26 42.83 -15.93
C LYS A 235 0.89 41.55 -15.18
N VAL A 236 1.88 40.92 -14.58
CA VAL A 236 1.72 39.80 -13.61
C VAL A 236 2.43 40.24 -12.34
N ARG A 237 1.73 40.27 -11.22
CA ARG A 237 2.25 40.79 -9.94
C ARG A 237 2.88 42.18 -10.08
N ASP A 238 2.20 43.05 -10.81
CA ASP A 238 2.61 44.44 -11.15
C ASP A 238 3.92 44.54 -11.96
N GLN A 239 4.37 43.47 -12.59
CA GLN A 239 5.59 43.44 -13.40
C GLN A 239 5.25 43.22 -14.87
N GLU A 240 5.76 44.07 -15.74
CA GLU A 240 5.69 43.91 -17.21
C GLU A 240 6.91 43.16 -17.76
N GLY A 241 8.00 43.12 -17.00
CA GLY A 241 9.17 42.33 -17.31
C GLY A 241 9.01 40.87 -16.83
N ARG A 242 9.98 40.06 -17.19
CA ARG A 242 10.03 38.64 -16.78
C ARG A 242 11.44 38.26 -16.40
N ILE A 243 11.56 37.29 -15.51
CA ILE A 243 12.80 36.53 -15.25
C ILE A 243 12.52 35.09 -15.62
N ASN A 244 13.28 34.56 -16.59
CA ASN A 244 13.26 33.13 -16.85
C ASN A 244 14.30 32.45 -16.03
N TYR A 245 13.91 31.34 -15.38
CA TYR A 245 14.76 30.59 -14.44
C TYR A 245 15.26 29.34 -15.14
N TYR A 246 16.55 29.05 -14.91
CA TYR A 246 17.25 27.93 -15.51
C TYR A 246 18.03 27.18 -14.42
N TRP A 247 18.31 25.93 -14.68
CA TRP A 247 19.08 25.10 -13.77
C TRP A 247 19.86 24.04 -14.53
N THR A 248 20.90 23.53 -13.86
CA THR A 248 21.65 22.38 -14.33
C THR A 248 22.22 21.61 -13.13
N LEU A 249 22.52 20.33 -13.34
CA LEU A 249 23.23 19.51 -12.38
C LEU A 249 24.71 19.46 -12.80
N LEU A 250 25.57 19.86 -11.90
CA LEU A 250 27.01 19.87 -12.12
C LEU A 250 27.62 18.63 -11.47
N GLU A 251 28.18 17.76 -12.28
CA GLU A 251 28.82 16.54 -11.81
C GLU A 251 30.09 16.82 -11.00
N PRO A 252 30.50 15.91 -10.06
CA PRO A 252 31.75 16.07 -9.35
C PRO A 252 32.93 16.20 -10.31
N GLY A 253 33.79 17.19 -10.03
CA GLY A 253 34.96 17.47 -10.87
C GLY A 253 34.69 18.34 -12.10
N ASP A 254 33.45 18.64 -12.41
CA ASP A 254 33.08 19.51 -13.54
C ASP A 254 33.11 20.98 -13.12
N THR A 255 33.26 21.87 -14.09
CA THR A 255 33.31 23.32 -13.89
C THR A 255 32.18 23.98 -14.67
N ILE A 256 31.45 24.90 -14.04
CA ILE A 256 30.47 25.75 -14.69
C ILE A 256 31.01 27.17 -14.82
N ILE A 257 30.83 27.77 -16.00
CA ILE A 257 31.31 29.12 -16.32
C ILE A 257 30.13 30.00 -16.70
N PHE A 258 29.99 31.11 -15.98
CA PHE A 258 29.02 32.17 -16.29
C PHE A 258 29.72 33.35 -16.92
N GLU A 259 29.30 33.75 -18.10
CA GLU A 259 29.75 34.95 -18.79
C GLU A 259 28.54 35.79 -19.14
N ALA A 260 28.60 37.10 -18.88
CA ALA A 260 27.49 37.98 -19.19
C ALA A 260 27.96 39.43 -19.32
N ASN A 261 27.23 40.21 -20.09
CA ASN A 261 27.38 41.66 -20.14
C ASN A 261 26.12 42.42 -19.73
N GLY A 262 25.15 41.68 -19.19
CA GLY A 262 23.89 42.23 -18.69
C GLY A 262 22.88 41.12 -18.43
N ASN A 263 21.80 41.44 -17.76
CA ASN A 263 20.58 40.62 -17.60
C ASN A 263 20.75 39.33 -16.81
N LEU A 264 21.93 39.04 -16.24
CA LEU A 264 22.15 37.85 -15.43
C LEU A 264 21.57 38.01 -14.03
N ILE A 265 20.72 37.09 -13.66
CA ILE A 265 20.34 36.84 -12.25
C ILE A 265 21.26 35.74 -11.77
N ALA A 266 22.32 36.14 -11.03
CA ALA A 266 23.42 35.25 -10.68
C ALA A 266 23.07 34.31 -9.55
N PRO A 267 23.62 33.09 -9.53
CA PRO A 267 23.48 32.22 -8.38
C PRO A 267 24.29 32.78 -7.18
N ARG A 268 23.67 32.78 -6.00
CA ARG A 268 24.34 33.04 -4.73
C ARG A 268 24.58 31.76 -3.95
N TYR A 269 23.56 30.93 -3.85
CA TYR A 269 23.62 29.63 -3.21
C TYR A 269 23.35 28.53 -4.22
N ALA A 270 24.01 27.42 -4.04
CA ALA A 270 23.78 26.18 -4.78
C ALA A 270 23.58 25.03 -3.77
N PHE A 271 23.21 23.87 -4.29
CA PHE A 271 22.84 22.72 -3.47
C PHE A 271 23.66 21.50 -3.87
N ALA A 272 24.42 20.94 -2.92
CA ALA A 272 25.08 19.65 -3.10
C ALA A 272 24.08 18.56 -2.71
N LEU A 273 23.67 17.75 -3.66
CA LEU A 273 22.57 16.81 -3.49
C LEU A 273 23.05 15.46 -2.98
N SER A 274 22.30 14.88 -2.03
CA SER A 274 22.45 13.49 -1.61
C SER A 274 21.18 12.72 -2.00
N ARG A 275 21.33 11.76 -2.88
CA ARG A 275 20.22 10.95 -3.33
C ARG A 275 19.91 9.86 -2.31
N GLY A 276 18.62 9.49 -2.17
CA GLY A 276 18.16 8.47 -1.26
C GLY A 276 17.02 7.67 -1.85
N PHE A 277 16.98 6.38 -1.53
CA PHE A 277 15.85 5.54 -1.89
C PHE A 277 14.65 5.85 -1.01
N GLY A 278 13.45 5.77 -1.59
CA GLY A 278 12.21 5.88 -0.86
C GLY A 278 11.75 7.30 -0.57
N SER A 279 12.39 8.31 -1.16
CA SER A 279 11.92 9.70 -1.09
C SER A 279 11.02 10.03 -2.28
N GLY A 280 10.24 11.09 -2.16
CA GLY A 280 9.36 11.57 -3.23
C GLY A 280 8.68 12.87 -2.85
N ILE A 281 7.98 13.47 -3.80
CA ILE A 281 7.17 14.67 -3.59
C ILE A 281 5.70 14.27 -3.70
N ILE A 282 4.93 14.56 -2.66
CA ILE A 282 3.48 14.29 -2.66
C ILE A 282 2.70 15.58 -2.46
N ASN A 283 1.54 15.64 -3.09
CA ASN A 283 0.57 16.73 -2.89
C ASN A 283 -0.42 16.31 -1.81
N SER A 284 -0.46 17.02 -0.69
CA SER A 284 -1.34 16.69 0.42
C SER A 284 -1.69 17.91 1.27
N ASN A 285 -2.92 17.92 1.78
CA ASN A 285 -3.41 18.85 2.80
C ASN A 285 -3.56 18.18 4.17
N ALA A 286 -3.16 16.93 4.32
CA ALA A 286 -3.28 16.22 5.59
C ALA A 286 -2.44 16.88 6.69
N PRO A 287 -2.90 16.88 7.94
CA PRO A 287 -2.15 17.45 9.05
C PRO A 287 -0.95 16.58 9.41
N MET A 288 0.14 17.21 9.82
CA MET A 288 1.32 16.52 10.34
C MET A 288 1.11 16.08 11.78
N ASP A 289 1.52 14.86 12.11
CA ASP A 289 1.55 14.35 13.48
C ASP A 289 2.88 13.64 13.75
N LYS A 290 3.20 13.41 15.01
CA LYS A 290 4.44 12.71 15.41
C LYS A 290 4.31 11.19 15.36
N CYS A 291 3.43 10.67 14.51
CA CYS A 291 3.34 9.24 14.26
C CYS A 291 4.53 8.75 13.45
N ASP A 292 4.89 7.50 13.59
CA ASP A 292 5.88 6.83 12.74
C ASP A 292 5.17 5.79 11.87
N ALA A 293 5.52 5.73 10.60
CA ALA A 293 4.89 4.83 9.65
C ALA A 293 5.91 4.23 8.71
N LYS A 294 5.57 3.07 8.13
CA LYS A 294 6.37 2.45 7.06
C LYS A 294 5.84 2.83 5.68
N CYS A 295 4.58 3.23 5.59
CA CYS A 295 3.91 3.58 4.35
C CYS A 295 3.14 4.89 4.51
N GLN A 296 3.34 5.81 3.59
CA GLN A 296 2.65 7.09 3.57
C GLN A 296 1.96 7.30 2.23
N THR A 297 0.71 7.74 2.27
CA THR A 297 -0.04 8.19 1.10
C THR A 297 -0.42 9.66 1.25
N PRO A 298 -0.81 10.36 0.18
CA PRO A 298 -1.29 11.74 0.29
C PRO A 298 -2.50 11.91 1.21
N GLN A 299 -3.30 10.89 1.38
CA GLN A 299 -4.49 10.92 2.25
C GLN A 299 -4.16 10.64 3.71
N GLY A 300 -3.16 9.83 3.97
CA GLY A 300 -2.77 9.44 5.31
C GLY A 300 -1.78 8.27 5.29
N ALA A 301 -1.28 7.91 6.47
CA ALA A 301 -0.37 6.78 6.61
C ALA A 301 -1.15 5.47 6.71
N ILE A 302 -0.57 4.43 6.13
CA ILE A 302 -1.05 3.05 6.22
C ILE A 302 -0.13 2.30 7.16
N ASN A 303 -0.70 1.73 8.23
CA ASN A 303 0.03 0.88 9.17
C ASN A 303 -0.55 -0.53 9.10
N SER A 304 -0.15 -1.28 8.10
CA SER A 304 -0.71 -2.61 7.81
C SER A 304 0.35 -3.54 7.25
N SER A 305 0.24 -4.83 7.61
CA SER A 305 1.03 -5.91 7.04
C SER A 305 0.32 -6.63 5.89
N LEU A 306 -0.87 -6.17 5.49
CA LEU A 306 -1.64 -6.76 4.40
C LEU A 306 -0.95 -6.52 3.05
N PRO A 307 -1.08 -7.45 2.08
CA PRO A 307 -0.35 -7.33 0.82
C PRO A 307 -0.92 -6.30 -0.17
N PHE A 308 -2.18 -5.91 -0.01
CA PHE A 308 -2.87 -4.98 -0.92
C PHE A 308 -3.50 -3.81 -0.18
N GLN A 309 -3.66 -2.69 -0.88
CA GLN A 309 -4.39 -1.52 -0.38
C GLN A 309 -5.20 -0.90 -1.53
N ASN A 310 -6.28 -0.23 -1.20
CA ASN A 310 -7.07 0.54 -2.15
C ASN A 310 -7.21 2.02 -1.75
N VAL A 311 -6.31 2.50 -0.90
CA VAL A 311 -6.34 3.88 -0.38
C VAL A 311 -5.87 4.87 -1.45
N HIS A 312 -4.66 4.69 -1.98
CA HIS A 312 -4.10 5.62 -2.97
C HIS A 312 -2.98 4.95 -3.78
N PRO A 313 -2.92 5.19 -5.10
CA PRO A 313 -1.84 4.64 -5.94
C PRO A 313 -0.48 5.30 -5.70
N VAL A 314 -0.45 6.56 -5.24
CA VAL A 314 0.79 7.26 -4.88
C VAL A 314 1.17 6.90 -3.45
N THR A 315 2.37 6.36 -3.27
CA THR A 315 2.85 5.89 -1.97
C THR A 315 4.32 6.20 -1.79
N ILE A 316 4.73 6.40 -0.54
CA ILE A 316 6.14 6.57 -0.14
C ILE A 316 6.44 5.56 0.95
N GLY A 317 7.59 4.91 0.85
CA GLY A 317 8.03 3.87 1.78
C GLY A 317 7.69 2.48 1.31
N GLU A 318 7.63 1.55 2.24
CA GLU A 318 7.28 0.16 1.99
C GLU A 318 5.77 -0.01 2.12
N CYS A 319 5.08 -0.17 1.00
CA CYS A 319 3.63 -0.12 0.95
C CYS A 319 3.02 -1.39 0.39
N PRO A 320 1.79 -1.73 0.83
CA PRO A 320 0.99 -2.71 0.13
C PRO A 320 0.75 -2.29 -1.32
N LYS A 321 0.62 -3.26 -2.21
CA LYS A 321 0.37 -3.01 -3.63
C LYS A 321 -1.02 -2.41 -3.84
N TYR A 322 -1.10 -1.33 -4.61
CA TYR A 322 -2.38 -0.70 -4.91
C TYR A 322 -3.20 -1.52 -5.91
N VAL A 323 -4.47 -1.76 -5.57
CA VAL A 323 -5.46 -2.40 -6.43
C VAL A 323 -6.79 -1.65 -6.33
N ARG A 324 -7.61 -1.73 -7.37
CA ARG A 324 -8.94 -1.08 -7.41
C ARG A 324 -10.06 -1.94 -6.85
N SER A 325 -9.70 -3.01 -6.15
CA SER A 325 -10.69 -3.91 -5.55
C SER A 325 -11.39 -3.27 -4.36
N ALA A 326 -12.66 -3.60 -4.17
CA ALA A 326 -13.41 -3.20 -2.98
C ALA A 326 -13.23 -4.20 -1.84
N LYS A 327 -12.94 -5.46 -2.15
CA LYS A 327 -12.84 -6.55 -1.19
C LYS A 327 -11.91 -7.64 -1.74
N LEU A 328 -10.94 -8.06 -0.93
CA LEU A 328 -10.07 -9.21 -1.19
C LEU A 328 -10.02 -10.04 0.09
N ARG A 329 -10.90 -11.01 0.20
CA ARG A 329 -11.00 -11.88 1.38
C ARG A 329 -10.76 -13.31 0.98
N MET A 330 -9.79 -13.94 1.62
CA MET A 330 -9.41 -15.33 1.39
C MET A 330 -9.98 -16.22 2.49
N VAL A 331 -10.70 -17.28 2.11
CA VAL A 331 -11.22 -18.23 3.08
C VAL A 331 -10.09 -19.08 3.66
N THR A 332 -10.14 -19.30 4.95
CA THR A 332 -9.27 -20.24 5.66
C THR A 332 -10.07 -21.38 6.27
N GLY A 333 -11.25 -21.10 6.78
CA GLY A 333 -12.16 -22.08 7.36
C GLY A 333 -13.07 -22.76 6.33
N LEU A 334 -14.15 -23.29 6.84
CA LEU A 334 -15.12 -24.07 6.07
C LEU A 334 -16.34 -23.24 5.69
N ARG A 335 -17.16 -23.74 4.80
CA ARG A 335 -18.52 -23.21 4.61
C ARG A 335 -19.23 -23.22 5.95
N ASN A 336 -19.75 -22.08 6.32
CA ASN A 336 -20.48 -21.97 7.59
C ASN A 336 -21.95 -22.34 7.37
N ILE A 337 -22.25 -23.61 7.59
CA ILE A 337 -23.61 -24.15 7.46
C ILE A 337 -23.99 -24.70 8.83
N PRO A 338 -24.49 -23.86 9.75
CA PRO A 338 -25.01 -24.36 11.02
C PRO A 338 -26.15 -25.31 10.75
N SER A 339 -26.11 -26.49 11.37
CA SER A 339 -27.19 -27.46 11.22
C SER A 339 -28.48 -26.89 11.80
N ILE A 340 -29.53 -26.79 11.00
CA ILE A 340 -30.84 -26.30 11.43
C ILE A 340 -31.48 -27.29 12.41
N GLN A 341 -31.13 -28.56 12.28
CA GLN A 341 -31.56 -29.64 13.17
C GLN A 341 -30.31 -30.28 13.78
N SER A 342 -29.87 -29.78 14.92
CA SER A 342 -28.78 -30.40 15.67
C SER A 342 -29.10 -31.83 16.13
N ARG A 343 -30.38 -32.22 16.04
CA ARG A 343 -30.86 -33.55 16.35
C ARG A 343 -31.93 -33.93 15.34
N GLY A 344 -31.84 -35.15 14.75
CA GLY A 344 -32.88 -35.70 13.90
C GLY A 344 -34.17 -35.98 14.68
N LEU A 345 -35.20 -36.46 14.00
CA LEU A 345 -36.56 -36.70 14.51
C LEU A 345 -36.61 -37.53 15.81
N PHE A 346 -35.57 -38.26 16.14
CA PHE A 346 -35.47 -39.13 17.34
C PHE A 346 -34.33 -38.70 18.28
N GLY A 347 -33.84 -37.48 18.22
CA GLY A 347 -32.76 -36.99 19.07
C GLY A 347 -31.35 -37.41 18.66
N ALA A 348 -31.18 -38.07 17.50
CA ALA A 348 -29.88 -38.44 16.96
C ALA A 348 -29.25 -37.24 16.22
N ILE A 349 -27.93 -37.07 16.38
CA ILE A 349 -27.19 -36.04 15.67
C ILE A 349 -26.89 -36.52 14.25
N ALA A 350 -27.10 -35.64 13.27
CA ALA A 350 -26.75 -35.91 11.89
C ALA A 350 -25.27 -35.56 11.64
N GLY A 351 -24.66 -36.25 10.67
CA GLY A 351 -23.29 -36.01 10.25
C GLY A 351 -23.14 -34.88 9.23
N PHE A 352 -22.02 -34.86 8.53
CA PHE A 352 -21.63 -33.76 7.62
C PHE A 352 -22.58 -33.48 6.46
N ILE A 353 -23.44 -34.44 6.11
CA ILE A 353 -24.37 -34.28 4.99
C ILE A 353 -25.47 -33.26 5.30
N GLU A 354 -25.87 -33.13 6.56
CA GLU A 354 -26.92 -32.20 6.99
C GLU A 354 -26.42 -30.85 7.49
N GLY A 355 -25.11 -30.62 7.50
CA GLY A 355 -24.49 -29.36 7.91
C GLY A 355 -23.39 -29.52 8.93
N GLY A 356 -22.88 -28.39 9.41
CA GLY A 356 -21.81 -28.33 10.40
C GLY A 356 -22.30 -28.35 11.83
N TRP A 357 -21.38 -28.54 12.76
CA TRP A 357 -21.67 -28.62 14.19
C TRP A 357 -21.15 -27.37 14.92
N THR A 358 -22.06 -26.60 15.49
CA THR A 358 -21.68 -25.47 16.37
C THR A 358 -21.16 -25.94 17.72
N GLY A 359 -21.48 -27.16 18.14
CA GLY A 359 -21.01 -27.74 19.40
C GLY A 359 -19.56 -28.25 19.35
N MET A 360 -18.99 -28.45 18.19
CA MET A 360 -17.59 -28.84 18.05
C MET A 360 -16.71 -27.59 17.91
N VAL A 361 -15.96 -27.26 18.97
CA VAL A 361 -15.21 -26.00 19.06
C VAL A 361 -13.69 -26.18 19.08
N ASP A 362 -13.20 -27.42 19.16
CA ASP A 362 -11.79 -27.74 19.33
C ASP A 362 -11.05 -28.13 18.03
N GLY A 363 -11.71 -28.05 16.90
CA GLY A 363 -11.10 -28.32 15.59
C GLY A 363 -12.07 -28.16 14.43
N TRP A 364 -11.56 -28.34 13.22
CA TRP A 364 -12.36 -28.18 11.99
C TRP A 364 -13.11 -29.44 11.61
N TYR A 365 -12.54 -30.60 11.81
CA TYR A 365 -13.11 -31.90 11.50
C TYR A 365 -13.14 -32.75 12.73
N GLY A 366 -14.16 -33.60 12.86
CA GLY A 366 -14.21 -34.44 14.05
C GLY A 366 -15.38 -35.39 14.07
N TYR A 367 -15.66 -35.83 15.25
CA TYR A 367 -16.62 -36.90 15.54
C TYR A 367 -17.63 -36.45 16.58
N HIS A 368 -18.83 -36.98 16.47
CA HIS A 368 -19.78 -37.03 17.56
C HIS A 368 -20.10 -38.50 17.83
N HIS A 369 -19.86 -38.93 19.05
CA HIS A 369 -20.20 -40.28 19.47
C HIS A 369 -21.35 -40.28 20.48
N GLN A 370 -22.11 -41.35 20.49
CA GLN A 370 -23.17 -41.58 21.42
C GLN A 370 -23.14 -43.05 21.82
N ASN A 371 -23.02 -43.32 23.12
CA ASN A 371 -23.06 -44.66 23.74
C ASN A 371 -23.72 -44.60 25.12
N GLU A 372 -23.73 -45.70 25.86
CA GLU A 372 -24.33 -45.77 27.19
C GLU A 372 -23.62 -44.88 28.23
N GLN A 373 -22.35 -44.53 27.99
CA GLN A 373 -21.55 -43.69 28.88
C GLN A 373 -21.79 -42.20 28.65
N GLY A 374 -22.44 -41.85 27.56
CA GLY A 374 -22.78 -40.47 27.19
C GLY A 374 -22.55 -40.16 25.75
N SER A 375 -22.62 -38.87 25.42
CA SER A 375 -22.40 -38.36 24.09
C SER A 375 -21.55 -37.10 24.10
N GLY A 376 -20.85 -36.81 23.02
CA GLY A 376 -20.05 -35.60 22.93
C GLY A 376 -19.35 -35.45 21.59
N TYR A 377 -18.81 -34.24 21.39
CA TYR A 377 -18.01 -33.91 20.24
C TYR A 377 -16.52 -34.03 20.55
N ALA A 378 -15.75 -34.47 19.57
CA ALA A 378 -14.29 -34.49 19.67
C ALA A 378 -13.69 -34.19 18.31
N ALA A 379 -12.79 -33.22 18.23
CA ALA A 379 -12.09 -32.93 17.00
C ALA A 379 -11.07 -34.02 16.66
N ASP A 380 -10.90 -34.29 15.37
CA ASP A 380 -9.80 -35.10 14.87
C ASP A 380 -8.58 -34.19 14.70
N GLN A 381 -7.66 -34.26 15.67
CA GLN A 381 -6.53 -33.35 15.75
C GLN A 381 -5.56 -33.50 14.57
N LYS A 382 -5.34 -34.70 14.08
CA LYS A 382 -4.40 -34.95 12.98
C LYS A 382 -4.88 -34.34 11.66
N SER A 383 -6.11 -34.58 11.25
CA SER A 383 -6.67 -34.03 10.01
C SER A 383 -6.85 -32.54 10.09
N THR A 384 -7.29 -32.02 11.25
CA THR A 384 -7.41 -30.57 11.48
C THR A 384 -6.05 -29.88 11.40
N GLN A 385 -5.03 -30.41 12.06
CA GLN A 385 -3.69 -29.80 12.04
C GLN A 385 -3.07 -29.83 10.65
N ASN A 386 -3.22 -30.91 9.90
CA ASN A 386 -2.74 -31.01 8.53
C ASN A 386 -3.42 -29.96 7.64
N ALA A 387 -4.72 -29.77 7.81
CA ALA A 387 -5.46 -28.75 7.07
C ALA A 387 -4.99 -27.33 7.42
N ILE A 388 -4.81 -27.05 8.70
CA ILE A 388 -4.29 -25.76 9.18
C ILE A 388 -2.91 -25.50 8.60
N ASN A 389 -2.01 -26.47 8.59
CA ASN A 389 -0.67 -26.34 8.03
C ASN A 389 -0.73 -26.03 6.53
N GLY A 390 -1.55 -26.74 5.78
CA GLY A 390 -1.71 -26.52 4.35
C GLY A 390 -2.25 -25.15 4.01
N ILE A 391 -3.25 -24.70 4.75
CA ILE A 391 -3.87 -23.38 4.53
C ILE A 391 -2.94 -22.25 4.99
N THR A 392 -2.24 -22.43 6.11
CA THR A 392 -1.22 -21.46 6.56
C THR A 392 -0.14 -21.28 5.51
N ASN A 393 0.35 -22.34 4.91
CA ASN A 393 1.33 -22.28 3.82
C ASN A 393 0.76 -21.56 2.60
N LYS A 394 -0.50 -21.80 2.26
CA LYS A 394 -1.17 -21.11 1.15
C LYS A 394 -1.24 -19.60 1.38
N VAL A 395 -1.71 -19.17 2.53
CA VAL A 395 -1.83 -17.75 2.90
C VAL A 395 -0.46 -17.09 2.92
N ASN A 396 0.53 -17.72 3.54
CA ASN A 396 1.89 -17.21 3.59
C ASN A 396 2.50 -17.10 2.19
N SER A 397 2.27 -18.08 1.32
CA SER A 397 2.74 -18.05 -0.06
C SER A 397 2.15 -16.89 -0.84
N VAL A 398 0.86 -16.61 -0.69
CA VAL A 398 0.21 -15.47 -1.35
C VAL A 398 0.82 -14.15 -0.87
N ILE A 399 1.02 -14.02 0.44
CA ILE A 399 1.62 -12.80 1.03
C ILE A 399 3.07 -12.62 0.57
N GLU A 400 3.89 -13.67 0.60
CA GLU A 400 5.31 -13.61 0.23
C GLU A 400 5.53 -13.36 -1.25
N LYS A 401 4.69 -13.89 -2.13
CA LYS A 401 4.79 -13.68 -3.58
C LYS A 401 4.36 -12.29 -4.02
N MET A 402 3.61 -11.58 -3.19
CA MET A 402 3.30 -10.17 -3.40
C MET A 402 4.45 -9.34 -2.86
N ASN A 403 5.37 -8.95 -3.74
CA ASN A 403 6.46 -8.06 -3.38
C ASN A 403 5.90 -6.72 -2.91
N THR A 404 6.48 -6.20 -1.83
CA THR A 404 6.17 -4.86 -1.32
C THR A 404 6.43 -3.83 -2.42
N GLN A 405 5.46 -2.95 -2.63
CA GLN A 405 5.64 -1.82 -3.52
C GLN A 405 6.47 -0.76 -2.80
N PHE A 406 7.70 -0.50 -3.31
CA PHE A 406 8.48 0.64 -2.86
C PHE A 406 7.93 1.91 -3.51
N THR A 407 8.38 3.06 -3.03
CA THR A 407 7.91 4.38 -3.42
C THR A 407 7.43 4.49 -4.87
N ALA A 408 6.15 4.83 -5.05
CA ALA A 408 5.53 5.11 -6.34
C ALA A 408 4.92 6.51 -6.32
N VAL A 409 5.65 7.50 -6.85
CA VAL A 409 5.19 8.89 -6.93
C VAL A 409 4.74 9.21 -8.34
N GLY A 410 3.71 10.05 -8.45
CA GLY A 410 3.26 10.55 -9.74
C GLY A 410 4.31 11.41 -10.42
N LYS A 411 4.31 11.42 -11.74
CA LYS A 411 5.16 12.28 -12.56
C LYS A 411 4.37 13.50 -13.02
N GLU A 412 5.05 14.64 -13.06
CA GLU A 412 4.47 15.88 -13.56
C GLU A 412 4.88 16.12 -15.02
N PHE A 413 3.97 16.70 -15.80
CA PHE A 413 4.17 17.00 -17.21
C PHE A 413 3.68 18.41 -17.52
N ASN A 414 4.34 19.09 -18.48
CA ASN A 414 3.90 20.41 -18.95
C ASN A 414 2.88 20.27 -20.10
N LYS A 415 2.38 21.42 -20.58
CA LYS A 415 1.36 21.45 -21.64
C LYS A 415 1.80 20.83 -22.97
N LEU A 416 3.09 20.85 -23.26
CA LEU A 416 3.66 20.29 -24.49
C LEU A 416 3.99 18.82 -24.40
N GLU A 417 3.90 18.24 -23.22
CA GLU A 417 4.19 16.85 -22.92
C GLU A 417 2.92 15.99 -22.75
N ARG A 418 1.81 16.45 -23.29
CA ARG A 418 0.50 15.76 -23.10
C ARG A 418 0.51 14.32 -23.60
N ARG A 419 1.19 14.04 -24.69
CA ARG A 419 1.33 12.66 -25.19
C ARG A 419 2.12 11.79 -24.22
N MET A 420 3.16 12.33 -23.62
CA MET A 420 3.97 11.63 -22.61
C MET A 420 3.15 11.40 -21.34
N GLU A 421 2.40 12.39 -20.89
CA GLU A 421 1.47 12.27 -19.75
C GLU A 421 0.43 11.18 -19.98
N ASN A 422 -0.19 11.16 -21.17
CA ASN A 422 -1.17 10.14 -21.54
C ASN A 422 -0.56 8.74 -21.59
N LEU A 423 0.66 8.61 -22.12
CA LEU A 423 1.39 7.34 -22.14
C LEU A 423 1.70 6.86 -20.72
N ASN A 424 2.20 7.76 -19.88
CA ASN A 424 2.50 7.45 -18.48
C ASN A 424 1.26 6.97 -17.73
N LYS A 425 0.15 7.68 -17.88
CA LYS A 425 -1.14 7.31 -17.30
C LYS A 425 -1.62 5.96 -17.80
N LYS A 426 -1.52 5.71 -19.11
CA LYS A 426 -1.92 4.44 -19.72
C LYS A 426 -1.11 3.27 -19.17
N VAL A 427 0.20 3.45 -19.00
CA VAL A 427 1.08 2.43 -18.42
C VAL A 427 0.73 2.17 -16.97
N ASP A 428 0.60 3.20 -16.15
CA ASP A 428 0.26 3.09 -14.73
C ASP A 428 -1.10 2.43 -14.53
N ASP A 429 -2.12 2.90 -15.24
CA ASP A 429 -3.46 2.34 -15.18
C ASP A 429 -3.49 0.88 -15.66
N GLY A 430 -2.72 0.58 -16.70
CA GLY A 430 -2.59 -0.77 -17.22
C GLY A 430 -2.00 -1.73 -16.20
N PHE A 431 -0.94 -1.34 -15.51
CA PHE A 431 -0.35 -2.15 -14.44
C PHE A 431 -1.31 -2.31 -13.26
N ILE A 432 -1.99 -1.25 -12.85
CA ILE A 432 -2.99 -1.31 -11.77
C ILE A 432 -4.10 -2.30 -12.15
N ASP A 433 -4.60 -2.24 -13.38
CA ASP A 433 -5.66 -3.14 -13.85
C ASP A 433 -5.19 -4.59 -13.92
N ILE A 434 -3.96 -4.84 -14.37
CA ILE A 434 -3.37 -6.18 -14.41
C ILE A 434 -3.25 -6.75 -12.99
N TRP A 435 -2.71 -5.98 -12.06
CA TRP A 435 -2.52 -6.45 -10.69
C TRP A 435 -3.84 -6.61 -9.95
N THR A 436 -4.81 -5.75 -10.22
CA THR A 436 -6.17 -5.89 -9.68
C THR A 436 -6.82 -7.18 -10.17
N TYR A 437 -6.75 -7.43 -11.47
CA TYR A 437 -7.27 -8.66 -12.06
C TYR A 437 -6.58 -9.91 -11.49
N ASN A 438 -5.25 -9.87 -11.42
CA ASN A 438 -4.47 -10.99 -10.86
C ASN A 438 -4.83 -11.26 -9.40
N ALA A 439 -4.95 -10.22 -8.58
CA ALA A 439 -5.30 -10.36 -7.17
C ALA A 439 -6.71 -10.93 -6.99
N GLU A 440 -7.67 -10.39 -7.72
CA GLU A 440 -9.06 -10.85 -7.66
C GLU A 440 -9.20 -12.29 -8.16
N LEU A 441 -8.57 -12.62 -9.27
CA LEU A 441 -8.62 -13.97 -9.83
C LEU A 441 -7.93 -14.98 -8.91
N LEU A 442 -6.77 -14.63 -8.35
CA LEU A 442 -6.06 -15.49 -7.41
C LEU A 442 -6.92 -15.82 -6.19
N VAL A 443 -7.59 -14.82 -5.63
CA VAL A 443 -8.47 -15.01 -4.46
C VAL A 443 -9.63 -15.92 -4.80
N LEU A 444 -10.29 -15.70 -5.95
CA LEU A 444 -11.40 -16.55 -6.40
C LEU A 444 -10.95 -18.00 -6.58
N LEU A 445 -9.85 -18.22 -7.27
CA LEU A 445 -9.33 -19.57 -7.52
C LEU A 445 -8.92 -20.28 -6.22
N GLU A 446 -8.20 -19.57 -5.36
CA GLU A 446 -7.75 -20.16 -4.10
C GLU A 446 -8.89 -20.39 -3.11
N ASN A 447 -9.92 -19.56 -3.12
CA ASN A 447 -11.12 -19.78 -2.30
C ASN A 447 -11.86 -21.06 -2.74
N GLU A 448 -12.02 -21.24 -4.04
CA GLU A 448 -12.63 -22.46 -4.58
C GLU A 448 -11.83 -23.70 -4.16
N ARG A 449 -10.53 -23.66 -4.32
CA ARG A 449 -9.65 -24.77 -3.94
C ARG A 449 -9.67 -25.05 -2.44
N THR A 450 -9.74 -24.01 -1.60
CA THR A 450 -9.78 -24.16 -0.15
C THR A 450 -11.06 -24.84 0.31
N LEU A 451 -12.20 -24.42 -0.22
CA LEU A 451 -13.49 -25.05 0.11
C LEU A 451 -13.54 -26.50 -0.35
N ASP A 452 -13.05 -26.80 -1.55
CA ASP A 452 -12.96 -28.17 -2.06
C ASP A 452 -12.01 -29.02 -1.21
N PHE A 453 -10.92 -28.45 -0.75
CA PHE A 453 -9.97 -29.10 0.14
C PHE A 453 -10.63 -29.53 1.46
N HIS A 454 -11.42 -28.67 2.07
CA HIS A 454 -12.17 -29.01 3.29
C HIS A 454 -13.17 -30.12 3.04
N ASP A 455 -13.92 -30.04 1.94
CA ASP A 455 -14.87 -31.08 1.57
C ASP A 455 -14.18 -32.45 1.38
N SER A 456 -13.03 -32.45 0.74
CA SER A 456 -12.21 -33.64 0.56
C SER A 456 -11.71 -34.21 1.90
N ASN A 457 -11.29 -33.34 2.81
CA ASN A 457 -10.80 -33.78 4.13
C ASN A 457 -11.90 -34.43 4.97
N VAL A 458 -13.11 -33.91 4.93
CA VAL A 458 -14.26 -34.50 5.62
C VAL A 458 -14.59 -35.88 5.04
N LYS A 459 -14.62 -36.00 3.72
CA LYS A 459 -14.87 -37.27 3.04
C LYS A 459 -13.77 -38.30 3.34
N ASN A 460 -12.53 -37.89 3.38
CA ASN A 460 -11.41 -38.78 3.71
C ASN A 460 -11.53 -39.32 5.16
N LEU A 461 -11.96 -38.45 6.07
CA LEU A 461 -12.18 -38.86 7.47
C LEU A 461 -13.32 -39.87 7.56
N TYR A 462 -14.41 -39.64 6.85
CA TYR A 462 -15.54 -40.56 6.75
C TYR A 462 -15.11 -41.91 6.19
N GLU A 463 -14.39 -41.92 5.08
CA GLU A 463 -13.91 -43.16 4.44
C GLU A 463 -12.90 -43.91 5.33
N LYS A 464 -12.09 -43.21 6.09
CA LYS A 464 -11.20 -43.83 7.09
C LYS A 464 -11.98 -44.60 8.15
N VAL A 465 -13.05 -44.04 8.67
CA VAL A 465 -13.93 -44.69 9.63
C VAL A 465 -14.65 -45.87 8.98
N LYS A 466 -15.20 -45.68 7.80
CA LYS A 466 -15.89 -46.74 7.05
C LYS A 466 -14.98 -47.95 6.79
N SER A 467 -13.75 -47.71 6.39
CA SER A 467 -12.79 -48.80 6.10
C SER A 467 -12.40 -49.60 7.33
N GLN A 468 -12.44 -49.02 8.53
CA GLN A 468 -12.18 -49.71 9.78
C GLN A 468 -13.37 -50.57 10.24
N LEU A 469 -14.56 -49.98 10.17
CA LEU A 469 -15.77 -50.58 10.67
C LEU A 469 -16.29 -51.71 9.80
N LYS A 470 -16.05 -51.62 8.50
CA LYS A 470 -16.53 -52.61 7.53
C LYS A 470 -18.02 -52.92 7.74
N ASN A 471 -18.37 -54.18 8.02
CA ASN A 471 -19.74 -54.56 8.28
C ASN A 471 -20.11 -54.68 9.77
N ASN A 472 -19.24 -54.23 10.67
CA ASN A 472 -19.53 -54.11 12.11
C ASN A 472 -20.45 -52.94 12.46
N ALA A 473 -20.69 -52.08 11.50
CA ALA A 473 -21.59 -50.93 11.63
C ALA A 473 -22.42 -50.76 10.35
N LYS A 474 -23.62 -50.22 10.52
CA LYS A 474 -24.47 -49.82 9.41
C LYS A 474 -24.19 -48.39 9.02
N GLU A 475 -23.98 -48.17 7.74
CA GLU A 475 -23.86 -46.84 7.17
C GLU A 475 -25.27 -46.24 7.02
N ILE A 476 -25.58 -45.17 7.80
CA ILE A 476 -26.95 -44.64 7.87
C ILE A 476 -27.26 -43.66 6.72
N GLY A 477 -26.22 -43.20 5.95
CA GLY A 477 -26.43 -42.36 4.79
C GLY A 477 -26.38 -40.85 5.10
N ASN A 478 -26.30 -40.42 6.35
CA ASN A 478 -26.20 -39.02 6.77
C ASN A 478 -24.83 -38.62 7.33
N GLY A 479 -23.81 -39.43 7.10
CA GLY A 479 -22.48 -39.23 7.65
C GLY A 479 -22.25 -39.91 9.00
N CYS A 480 -23.16 -40.78 9.44
CA CYS A 480 -23.09 -41.50 10.69
C CYS A 480 -23.02 -43.00 10.45
N PHE A 481 -22.50 -43.71 11.46
CA PHE A 481 -22.46 -45.15 11.51
C PHE A 481 -23.15 -45.62 12.78
N GLU A 482 -24.00 -46.59 12.65
CA GLU A 482 -24.67 -47.26 13.78
C GLU A 482 -24.02 -48.61 14.00
N PHE A 483 -23.45 -48.83 15.20
CA PHE A 483 -22.75 -50.06 15.51
C PHE A 483 -23.73 -51.20 15.72
N TYR A 484 -23.39 -52.38 15.22
CA TYR A 484 -24.07 -53.63 15.53
C TYR A 484 -23.59 -54.29 16.85
N HIS A 485 -22.66 -53.65 17.53
CA HIS A 485 -22.14 -54.07 18.83
C HIS A 485 -22.11 -52.87 19.77
N LYS A 486 -21.95 -53.12 21.05
CA LYS A 486 -21.72 -52.05 22.03
C LYS A 486 -20.31 -51.50 21.87
N CYS A 487 -20.20 -50.21 21.73
CA CYS A 487 -18.94 -49.48 21.59
C CYS A 487 -18.81 -48.51 22.76
N ASN A 488 -18.05 -48.90 23.80
CA ASN A 488 -17.79 -48.03 24.92
C ASN A 488 -16.83 -46.91 24.54
N ASP A 489 -16.46 -46.06 25.50
CA ASP A 489 -15.58 -44.93 25.22
C ASP A 489 -14.19 -45.36 24.70
N GLU A 490 -13.68 -46.51 25.22
CA GLU A 490 -12.41 -47.07 24.73
C GLU A 490 -12.52 -47.53 23.26
N CYS A 491 -13.63 -48.18 22.91
CA CYS A 491 -13.92 -48.53 21.51
C CYS A 491 -14.05 -47.29 20.62
N MET A 492 -14.77 -46.27 21.06
CA MET A 492 -14.91 -45.01 20.32
C MET A 492 -13.55 -44.33 20.09
N GLU A 493 -12.69 -44.30 21.11
CA GLU A 493 -11.32 -43.75 20.96
C GLU A 493 -10.50 -44.55 19.95
N SER A 494 -10.63 -45.86 19.92
CA SER A 494 -9.93 -46.72 18.95
C SER A 494 -10.36 -46.42 17.51
N VAL A 495 -11.62 -46.11 17.26
CA VAL A 495 -12.12 -45.70 15.95
C VAL A 495 -11.52 -44.36 15.55
N LYS A 496 -11.49 -43.39 16.48
CA LYS A 496 -10.91 -42.07 16.25
C LYS A 496 -9.41 -42.12 15.97
N ASN A 497 -8.70 -43.02 16.65
CA ASN A 497 -7.25 -43.20 16.52
C ASN A 497 -6.82 -44.04 15.29
N GLY A 498 -7.76 -44.69 14.63
CA GLY A 498 -7.43 -45.56 13.52
C GLY A 498 -6.97 -46.95 13.95
N THR A 499 -7.21 -47.35 15.22
CA THR A 499 -6.76 -48.59 15.81
C THR A 499 -7.90 -49.54 16.17
N TYR A 500 -9.04 -49.38 15.50
CA TYR A 500 -10.21 -50.21 15.76
C TYR A 500 -9.93 -51.69 15.43
N ASP A 501 -10.23 -52.55 16.40
CA ASP A 501 -10.01 -54.00 16.29
C ASP A 501 -11.28 -54.69 15.72
N TYR A 502 -11.33 -54.80 14.41
CA TYR A 502 -12.45 -55.42 13.71
C TYR A 502 -12.74 -56.86 14.17
N PRO A 503 -11.73 -57.77 14.30
CA PRO A 503 -12.00 -59.15 14.68
C PRO A 503 -12.63 -59.30 16.06
N LYS A 504 -12.29 -58.40 16.99
CA LYS A 504 -12.83 -58.44 18.35
C LYS A 504 -14.35 -58.36 18.43
N TYR A 505 -14.94 -57.62 17.51
CA TYR A 505 -16.37 -57.32 17.50
C TYR A 505 -17.13 -58.00 16.33
N SER A 506 -16.46 -58.76 15.47
CA SER A 506 -17.06 -59.28 14.23
C SER A 506 -18.13 -60.34 14.50
N GLU A 507 -17.96 -61.23 15.47
CA GLU A 507 -18.96 -62.24 15.79
C GLU A 507 -20.21 -61.65 16.44
N GLU A 508 -20.06 -60.76 17.41
CA GLU A 508 -21.18 -60.03 18.03
C GLU A 508 -21.95 -59.21 17.00
N SER A 509 -21.26 -58.53 16.13
CA SER A 509 -21.83 -57.72 15.05
C SER A 509 -22.59 -58.58 14.04
N LYS A 510 -22.06 -59.74 13.68
CA LYS A 510 -22.70 -60.68 12.79
C LYS A 510 -24.03 -61.20 13.35
N LEU A 511 -24.03 -61.58 14.63
CA LEU A 511 -25.24 -62.06 15.29
C LEU A 511 -26.31 -60.96 15.37
N ASN A 512 -25.92 -59.74 15.75
CA ASN A 512 -26.84 -58.62 15.86
C ASN A 512 -27.37 -58.18 14.48
N ARG A 513 -26.52 -58.18 13.43
CA ARG A 513 -26.92 -57.85 12.06
C ARG A 513 -27.93 -58.87 11.53
N GLU A 514 -27.71 -60.15 11.75
CA GLU A 514 -28.65 -61.21 11.34
C GLU A 514 -29.98 -61.09 12.08
N LYS A 515 -30.00 -60.70 13.34
CA LYS A 515 -31.22 -60.46 14.11
C LYS A 515 -32.00 -59.26 13.58
N ILE A 516 -31.33 -58.20 13.19
CA ILE A 516 -31.94 -56.94 12.72
C ILE A 516 -32.41 -57.10 11.26
N ASP A 517 -31.58 -57.68 10.37
CA ASP A 517 -31.86 -57.81 8.96
C ASP A 517 -32.71 -59.06 8.65
N GLY A 518 -32.76 -60.04 9.54
CA GLY A 518 -33.51 -61.28 9.39
C GLY A 518 -34.98 -61.20 9.84
N VAL A 519 -35.37 -60.15 10.55
CA VAL A 519 -36.74 -59.91 10.99
C VAL A 519 -37.42 -58.97 9.96
N LYS A 520 -37.96 -59.56 8.94
CA LYS A 520 -38.89 -58.88 8.05
C LYS A 520 -40.32 -59.20 8.42
#